data_b57145e61b81250b65f43177bc89bb81
#
_entry.id   b57145e61b81250b65f43177bc89bb81
#
_cell.length_a   1.000
_cell.length_b   1.000
_cell.length_c   1.000
_cell.angle_alpha   90.00
_cell.angle_beta   90.00
_cell.angle_gamma   90.00
#
_symmetry.space_group_name_H-M   'P 1'
#
loop_
_entity.id
_entity.type
_entity.pdbx_description
1 polymer ?
#
loop_
_entity_poly.entity_id
_entity_poly.type
_entity_poly.pdbx_seq_one_letter_code
_entity_poly.pdbx_strand_id
1 'polypeptide(L)'
;MVLSIVSGIVFGLFAGLGVYVVYELSGLDVNQAKIASVKEQMDDLASQMEDMQAGVGKTQSAESASQSSESSGIEPKSRDIDIEGTNEVTQIPQMEPQTVTAVVTDVTEVVKTAMPCVVSITNLYSGTDWYGETTQEEASGSGIIVGETDDELLIVTNYHVIEGCDELSVQFIDDHEVLAYVKGTDSSNDLAVITVFLDDIEESTRGQIAIATLGDSDALQVGEPAIAIGNSLGYGQSVTTGVISALNREVVIDDNTSYLIQTDAAINPGNSGGALLNVKGEVIGINSNKIANYVIEGMGYAIPITTAKPVIEELMQHETKRKVSDNERSFLGISGTDVTSDVSATYDMPKGVYVAQVLENSAAESAGILKGDIIVAFEGETITTMSQLQGVLEYYAAGSTVDVTVMRQSTGSYQEKTLSVTLGAKNQ
;
A
#
# COMPACT_ATOMS: atom_id res chain seq x y z
N MET A 1 15.32 27.71 -4.60
CA MET A 1 14.70 27.14 -3.40
C MET A 1 13.76 28.12 -2.68
N VAL A 2 14.21 29.31 -2.26
CA VAL A 2 13.33 30.30 -1.60
C VAL A 2 12.16 30.76 -2.50
N LEU A 3 12.37 30.91 -3.80
CA LEU A 3 11.32 31.33 -4.75
C LEU A 3 10.22 30.28 -4.93
N SER A 4 10.54 28.98 -4.83
CA SER A 4 9.58 27.87 -4.93
C SER A 4 8.69 27.74 -3.69
N ILE A 5 9.24 28.01 -2.50
CA ILE A 5 8.50 28.00 -1.23
C ILE A 5 7.50 29.17 -1.19
N VAL A 6 7.93 30.36 -1.60
CA VAL A 6 7.06 31.55 -1.69
C VAL A 6 5.94 31.34 -2.71
N SER A 7 6.22 30.70 -3.85
CA SER A 7 5.20 30.37 -4.86
C SER A 7 4.16 29.39 -4.33
N GLY A 8 4.58 28.34 -3.57
CA GLY A 8 3.67 27.37 -2.97
C GLY A 8 2.74 27.97 -1.91
N ILE A 9 3.27 28.87 -1.08
CA ILE A 9 2.47 29.57 -0.05
C ILE A 9 1.46 30.52 -0.68
N VAL A 10 1.85 31.25 -1.74
CA VAL A 10 0.95 32.14 -2.48
C VAL A 10 -0.16 31.35 -3.15
N PHE A 11 0.14 30.18 -3.76
CA PHE A 11 -0.87 29.32 -4.37
C PHE A 11 -1.85 28.75 -3.33
N GLY A 12 -1.36 28.35 -2.17
CA GLY A 12 -2.20 27.87 -1.05
C GLY A 12 -3.15 28.95 -0.51
N LEU A 13 -2.70 30.21 -0.43
CA LEU A 13 -3.52 31.36 -0.04
C LEU A 13 -4.63 31.65 -1.05
N PHE A 14 -4.34 31.60 -2.35
CA PHE A 14 -5.34 31.81 -3.40
C PHE A 14 -6.34 30.66 -3.48
N ALA A 15 -5.92 29.41 -3.27
CA ALA A 15 -6.80 28.27 -3.20
C ALA A 15 -7.74 28.35 -1.97
N GLY A 16 -7.22 28.72 -0.80
CA GLY A 16 -8.02 28.94 0.41
C GLY A 16 -9.03 30.09 0.26
N LEU A 17 -8.65 31.18 -0.39
CA LEU A 17 -9.54 32.31 -0.66
C LEU A 17 -10.65 31.93 -1.67
N GLY A 18 -10.32 31.09 -2.68
CA GLY A 18 -11.30 30.57 -3.64
C GLY A 18 -12.35 29.70 -2.98
N VAL A 19 -11.95 28.80 -2.09
CA VAL A 19 -12.87 27.96 -1.32
C VAL A 19 -13.74 28.80 -0.39
N TYR A 20 -13.18 29.83 0.28
CA TYR A 20 -13.94 30.75 1.13
C TYR A 20 -15.02 31.50 0.36
N VAL A 21 -14.70 32.05 -0.81
CA VAL A 21 -15.65 32.78 -1.67
C VAL A 21 -16.77 31.86 -2.18
N VAL A 22 -16.46 30.64 -2.55
CA VAL A 22 -17.45 29.64 -2.97
C VAL A 22 -18.39 29.26 -1.82
N TYR A 23 -17.86 29.13 -0.59
CA TYR A 23 -18.67 28.87 0.59
C TYR A 23 -19.63 30.01 0.94
N GLU A 24 -19.16 31.25 0.88
CA GLU A 24 -19.98 32.43 1.17
C GLU A 24 -21.11 32.62 0.14
N LEU A 25 -20.87 32.22 -1.12
CA LEU A 25 -21.85 32.28 -2.21
C LEU A 25 -22.83 31.10 -2.20
N SER A 26 -22.50 29.96 -1.57
CA SER A 26 -23.35 28.76 -1.56
C SER A 26 -24.43 28.75 -0.47
N GLY A 27 -24.40 29.68 0.48
CA GLY A 27 -25.42 29.78 1.55
C GLY A 27 -25.46 28.61 2.53
N LEU A 28 -24.41 27.79 2.59
CA LEU A 28 -24.29 26.66 3.52
C LEU A 28 -23.96 27.18 4.92
N ASP A 29 -24.72 26.71 5.90
CA ASP A 29 -24.62 27.12 7.31
C ASP A 29 -23.42 26.42 7.97
N VAL A 30 -22.20 26.97 7.76
CA VAL A 30 -20.96 26.44 8.35
C VAL A 30 -20.73 27.10 9.70
N ASN A 31 -20.48 26.26 10.68
CA ASN A 31 -20.20 26.62 12.08
C ASN A 31 -19.21 27.79 12.17
N GLN A 32 -19.69 28.98 12.53
CA GLN A 32 -18.94 30.24 12.58
C GLN A 32 -17.62 30.14 13.37
N ALA A 33 -17.54 29.21 14.35
CA ALA A 33 -16.33 28.96 15.11
C ALA A 33 -15.16 28.37 14.28
N LYS A 34 -15.47 27.55 13.24
CA LYS A 34 -14.44 27.02 12.33
C LYS A 34 -13.91 28.09 11.38
N ILE A 35 -14.77 28.97 10.92
CA ILE A 35 -14.38 30.10 10.06
C ILE A 35 -13.47 31.07 10.82
N ALA A 36 -13.78 31.38 12.09
CA ALA A 36 -12.95 32.23 12.92
C ALA A 36 -11.54 31.63 13.15
N SER A 37 -11.46 30.32 13.42
CA SER A 37 -10.17 29.65 13.63
C SER A 37 -9.29 29.61 12.37
N VAL A 38 -9.88 29.40 11.19
CA VAL A 38 -9.16 29.43 9.91
C VAL A 38 -8.66 30.85 9.59
N LYS A 39 -9.46 31.87 9.91
CA LYS A 39 -9.08 33.28 9.72
C LYS A 39 -7.91 33.66 10.63
N GLU A 40 -7.93 33.25 11.90
CA GLU A 40 -6.84 33.47 12.85
C GLU A 40 -5.53 32.81 12.40
N GLN A 41 -5.59 31.58 11.85
CA GLN A 41 -4.43 30.91 11.28
C GLN A 41 -3.89 31.59 10.02
N MET A 42 -4.76 32.18 9.19
CA MET A 42 -4.35 32.92 8.00
C MET A 42 -3.67 34.26 8.37
N ASP A 43 -4.17 34.98 9.38
CA ASP A 43 -3.58 36.23 9.86
C ASP A 43 -2.20 36.00 10.51
N ASP A 44 -2.02 34.87 11.22
CA ASP A 44 -0.73 34.47 11.80
C ASP A 44 0.29 34.10 10.70
N LEU A 45 -0.14 33.39 9.65
CA LEU A 45 0.69 33.02 8.50
C LEU A 45 1.13 34.26 7.70
N ALA A 46 0.24 35.24 7.56
CA ALA A 46 0.54 36.50 6.90
C ALA A 46 1.61 37.32 7.67
N SER A 47 1.50 37.34 8.99
CA SER A 47 2.49 37.99 9.87
C SER A 47 3.87 37.32 9.78
N GLN A 48 3.92 35.99 9.74
CA GLN A 48 5.18 35.24 9.56
C GLN A 48 5.82 35.50 8.19
N MET A 49 5.03 35.73 7.15
CA MET A 49 5.53 36.10 5.82
C MET A 49 6.12 37.51 5.78
N GLU A 50 5.52 38.49 6.46
CA GLU A 50 6.08 39.85 6.58
C GLU A 50 7.42 39.85 7.30
N ASP A 51 7.54 39.06 8.38
CA ASP A 51 8.80 38.91 9.14
C ASP A 51 9.91 38.23 8.32
N MET A 52 9.57 37.22 7.49
CA MET A 52 10.52 36.59 6.57
C MET A 52 10.96 37.54 5.45
N GLN A 53 10.09 38.36 4.91
CA GLN A 53 10.45 39.38 3.90
C GLN A 53 11.34 40.47 4.50
N ALA A 54 11.10 40.89 5.73
CA ALA A 54 11.94 41.83 6.45
C ALA A 54 13.33 41.25 6.77
N GLY A 55 13.42 39.93 6.98
CA GLY A 55 14.69 39.21 7.19
C GLY A 55 15.57 39.11 5.94
N VAL A 56 14.96 38.92 4.77
CA VAL A 56 15.68 38.81 3.48
C VAL A 56 16.25 40.17 3.04
N GLY A 57 15.57 41.29 3.37
CA GLY A 57 16.05 42.63 3.08
C GLY A 57 17.31 43.04 3.86
N LYS A 58 17.55 42.46 5.04
CA LYS A 58 18.74 42.74 5.86
C LYS A 58 19.98 41.94 5.45
N THR A 59 19.82 40.81 4.78
CA THR A 59 20.94 39.97 4.35
C THR A 59 21.58 40.45 3.03
N GLN A 60 20.83 41.19 2.20
CA GLN A 60 21.40 41.77 0.98
C GLN A 60 22.16 43.10 1.18
N SER A 61 22.02 43.74 2.34
CA SER A 61 22.76 44.99 2.65
C SER A 61 24.13 44.78 3.28
N ALA A 62 24.50 43.52 3.61
CA ALA A 62 25.77 43.20 4.24
C ALA A 62 26.87 42.72 3.27
N GLU A 63 26.55 42.53 1.98
CA GLU A 63 27.48 41.93 1.01
C GLU A 63 28.14 42.96 0.05
N SER A 64 27.91 44.27 0.22
CA SER A 64 28.49 45.30 -0.64
C SER A 64 29.46 46.27 0.03
N ALA A 65 30.02 45.92 1.21
CA ALA A 65 30.97 46.77 1.93
C ALA A 65 32.17 45.95 2.41
N SER A 66 33.00 45.47 1.47
CA SER A 66 34.39 45.08 1.79
C SER A 66 35.29 45.16 0.55
N GLN A 67 35.71 46.38 0.28
CA GLN A 67 36.99 46.60 -0.44
C GLN A 67 37.77 47.71 0.27
N SER A 68 39.05 47.37 0.49
CA SER A 68 40.19 48.22 0.91
C SER A 68 40.34 48.47 2.41
N SER A 69 41.31 47.77 3.03
CA SER A 69 42.53 48.40 3.57
C SER A 69 43.45 47.38 4.27
N GLU A 70 44.65 47.31 3.72
CA GLU A 70 45.99 47.29 4.34
C GLU A 70 46.32 46.34 5.50
N SER A 71 47.35 45.57 5.23
CA SER A 71 48.17 44.75 6.12
C SER A 71 48.63 45.48 7.38
N SER A 72 48.43 44.86 8.51
CA SER A 72 49.37 45.00 9.64
C SER A 72 49.48 43.65 10.33
N GLY A 73 50.70 43.12 10.34
CA GLY A 73 51.05 41.85 10.92
C GLY A 73 50.82 41.78 12.43
N ILE A 74 50.26 40.71 12.86
CA ILE A 74 50.31 40.25 14.25
C ILE A 74 50.89 38.84 14.21
N GLU A 75 52.13 38.72 14.66
CA GLU A 75 52.75 37.42 14.95
C GLU A 75 51.98 36.66 16.00
N PRO A 76 51.72 35.37 15.84
CA PRO A 76 51.17 34.54 16.88
C PRO A 76 52.25 34.28 17.95
N LYS A 77 52.08 34.76 19.17
CA LYS A 77 52.83 34.31 20.34
C LYS A 77 52.50 32.84 20.57
N SER A 78 53.52 31.99 20.38
CA SER A 78 53.55 30.62 20.88
C SER A 78 53.44 30.63 22.39
N ARG A 79 52.43 30.02 22.94
CA ARG A 79 52.42 29.58 24.33
C ARG A 79 53.01 28.17 24.36
N ASP A 80 54.23 28.06 24.89
CA ASP A 80 54.77 26.76 25.25
C ASP A 80 53.91 26.19 26.38
N ILE A 81 53.18 25.14 26.08
CA ILE A 81 52.52 24.30 27.08
C ILE A 81 53.44 23.08 27.21
N ASP A 82 54.22 23.07 28.30
CA ASP A 82 54.93 21.88 28.74
C ASP A 82 53.91 20.79 29.09
N ILE A 83 53.80 19.80 28.26
CA ILE A 83 53.10 18.54 28.55
C ILE A 83 54.19 17.49 28.80
N GLU A 84 54.64 17.36 30.03
CA GLU A 84 55.29 16.15 30.50
C GLU A 84 54.25 15.04 30.63
N GLY A 85 54.21 14.18 29.64
CA GLY A 85 53.37 12.98 29.65
C GLY A 85 53.66 12.21 28.35
N THR A 86 54.56 11.23 28.41
CA THR A 86 54.83 10.27 27.37
C THR A 86 53.60 9.38 27.18
N ASN A 87 52.63 9.82 26.38
CA ASN A 87 51.67 8.92 25.77
C ASN A 87 52.25 8.49 24.42
N GLU A 88 52.76 7.28 24.36
CA GLU A 88 53.02 6.60 23.10
C GLU A 88 51.71 6.60 22.30
N VAL A 89 51.67 7.38 21.23
CA VAL A 89 50.58 7.32 20.26
C VAL A 89 50.67 5.95 19.60
N THR A 90 49.85 5.02 20.04
CA THR A 90 49.65 3.73 19.38
C THR A 90 49.26 4.03 17.96
N GLN A 91 50.11 3.69 17.01
CA GLN A 91 49.82 3.88 15.58
C GLN A 91 48.51 3.12 15.29
N ILE A 92 47.52 3.82 14.73
CA ILE A 92 46.33 3.21 14.16
C ILE A 92 46.79 2.18 13.14
N PRO A 93 46.45 0.89 13.26
CA PRO A 93 46.89 -0.10 12.28
C PRO A 93 46.36 0.36 10.90
N GLN A 94 47.31 0.62 9.99
CA GLN A 94 46.95 0.82 8.59
C GLN A 94 46.48 -0.54 8.07
N MET A 95 45.16 -0.68 7.83
CA MET A 95 44.65 -1.79 7.05
C MET A 95 45.28 -1.71 5.65
N GLU A 96 46.03 -2.75 5.30
CA GLU A 96 46.47 -2.90 3.91
C GLU A 96 45.24 -2.89 3.01
N PRO A 97 45.21 -2.15 1.89
CA PRO A 97 44.08 -2.15 0.97
C PRO A 97 43.96 -3.58 0.41
N GLN A 98 42.96 -4.28 0.91
CA GLN A 98 42.53 -5.52 0.26
C GLN A 98 42.07 -5.13 -1.14
N THR A 99 42.62 -5.76 -2.14
CA THR A 99 42.15 -5.65 -3.52
C THR A 99 40.77 -6.30 -3.57
N VAL A 100 39.74 -5.52 -3.24
CA VAL A 100 38.33 -5.91 -3.51
C VAL A 100 38.25 -5.86 -5.02
N THR A 101 38.21 -7.03 -5.65
CA THR A 101 37.76 -7.13 -7.05
C THR A 101 36.30 -6.71 -7.02
N ALA A 102 36.03 -5.44 -7.30
CA ALA A 102 34.68 -4.95 -7.50
C ALA A 102 34.14 -5.70 -8.72
N VAL A 103 33.32 -6.70 -8.50
CA VAL A 103 32.44 -7.24 -9.54
C VAL A 103 31.41 -6.14 -9.76
N VAL A 104 31.66 -5.25 -10.70
CA VAL A 104 30.71 -4.30 -11.21
C VAL A 104 29.71 -5.15 -11.99
N THR A 105 28.71 -5.67 -11.30
CA THR A 105 27.55 -6.26 -11.96
C THR A 105 26.84 -5.10 -12.65
N ASP A 106 26.75 -5.15 -13.96
CA ASP A 106 26.02 -4.14 -14.71
C ASP A 106 24.53 -4.23 -14.29
N VAL A 107 24.08 -3.26 -13.51
CA VAL A 107 22.69 -3.17 -13.05
C VAL A 107 21.73 -3.28 -14.24
N THR A 108 22.11 -2.78 -15.40
CA THR A 108 21.33 -2.86 -16.64
C THR A 108 21.05 -4.30 -17.04
N GLU A 109 22.01 -5.21 -16.94
CA GLU A 109 21.80 -6.63 -17.28
C GLU A 109 20.93 -7.34 -16.25
N VAL A 110 21.07 -7.02 -14.95
CA VAL A 110 20.20 -7.54 -13.89
C VAL A 110 18.76 -7.10 -14.14
N VAL A 111 18.57 -5.81 -14.37
CA VAL A 111 17.25 -5.21 -14.62
C VAL A 111 16.60 -5.85 -15.86
N LYS A 112 17.33 -5.93 -16.98
CA LYS A 112 16.83 -6.53 -18.22
C LYS A 112 16.33 -7.96 -18.04
N THR A 113 16.98 -8.72 -17.16
CA THR A 113 16.62 -10.12 -16.89
C THR A 113 15.42 -10.20 -15.92
N ALA A 114 15.32 -9.28 -14.96
CA ALA A 114 14.31 -9.32 -13.91
C ALA A 114 13.03 -8.53 -14.24
N MET A 115 13.09 -7.51 -15.10
CA MET A 115 11.89 -6.75 -15.48
C MET A 115 10.73 -7.62 -15.99
N PRO A 116 10.95 -8.68 -16.77
CA PRO A 116 9.88 -9.57 -17.24
C PRO A 116 9.11 -10.30 -16.12
N CYS A 117 9.63 -10.36 -14.91
CA CYS A 117 8.92 -10.97 -13.79
C CYS A 117 8.13 -9.95 -12.95
N VAL A 118 8.20 -8.65 -13.26
CA VAL A 118 7.49 -7.60 -12.54
C VAL A 118 6.33 -7.09 -13.39
N VAL A 119 5.17 -6.97 -12.78
CA VAL A 119 3.94 -6.50 -13.45
C VAL A 119 3.41 -5.25 -12.76
N SER A 120 2.61 -4.47 -13.51
CA SER A 120 1.81 -3.40 -12.95
C SER A 120 0.46 -3.94 -12.52
N ILE A 121 -0.06 -3.46 -11.39
CA ILE A 121 -1.38 -3.83 -10.90
C ILE A 121 -2.20 -2.55 -10.82
N THR A 122 -3.40 -2.60 -11.41
CA THR A 122 -4.42 -1.56 -11.27
C THR A 122 -5.56 -2.14 -10.45
N ASN A 123 -5.94 -1.43 -9.38
CA ASN A 123 -7.04 -1.75 -8.50
C ASN A 123 -8.12 -0.70 -8.69
N LEU A 124 -9.27 -1.10 -9.23
CA LEU A 124 -10.48 -0.28 -9.32
C LEU A 124 -11.36 -0.60 -8.13
N TYR A 125 -11.74 0.42 -7.37
CA TYR A 125 -12.64 0.27 -6.22
C TYR A 125 -13.67 1.39 -6.18
N SER A 126 -14.84 1.09 -5.60
CA SER A 126 -15.93 2.04 -5.47
C SER A 126 -15.83 2.76 -4.14
N GLY A 127 -15.57 4.05 -4.19
CA GLY A 127 -15.69 4.96 -3.04
C GLY A 127 -17.09 5.57 -2.97
N THR A 128 -17.61 5.73 -1.77
CA THR A 128 -18.84 6.51 -1.57
C THR A 128 -18.45 7.85 -0.94
N ASP A 129 -18.76 8.94 -1.63
CA ASP A 129 -18.47 10.28 -1.13
C ASP A 129 -19.42 10.66 0.05
N TRP A 130 -19.13 11.82 0.66
CA TRP A 130 -19.95 12.34 1.78
C TRP A 130 -21.44 12.59 1.39
N TYR A 131 -21.74 12.73 0.11
CA TYR A 131 -23.10 12.94 -0.41
C TYR A 131 -23.81 11.64 -0.78
N GLY A 132 -23.13 10.48 -0.65
CA GLY A 132 -23.67 9.17 -1.00
C GLY A 132 -23.56 8.87 -2.50
N GLU A 133 -22.82 9.66 -3.27
CA GLU A 133 -22.49 9.33 -4.65
C GLU A 133 -21.37 8.31 -4.69
N THR A 134 -21.56 7.23 -5.45
CA THR A 134 -20.53 6.24 -5.67
C THR A 134 -19.57 6.76 -6.75
N THR A 135 -18.32 6.97 -6.39
CA THR A 135 -17.24 7.31 -7.31
C THR A 135 -16.35 6.09 -7.50
N GLN A 136 -15.90 5.85 -8.73
CA GLN A 136 -14.89 4.84 -9.01
C GLN A 136 -13.52 5.48 -8.83
N GLU A 137 -12.68 4.87 -8.00
CA GLU A 137 -11.32 5.32 -7.73
C GLU A 137 -10.35 4.24 -8.22
N GLU A 138 -9.15 4.66 -8.58
CA GLU A 138 -8.09 3.82 -9.08
C GLU A 138 -6.86 3.93 -8.19
N ALA A 139 -6.33 2.79 -7.77
CA ALA A 139 -5.02 2.69 -7.13
C ALA A 139 -4.10 1.81 -7.98
N SER A 140 -2.81 2.11 -7.95
CA SER A 140 -1.82 1.35 -8.69
C SER A 140 -0.70 0.85 -7.80
N GLY A 141 -0.17 -0.31 -8.14
CA GLY A 141 0.96 -0.94 -7.50
C GLY A 141 1.71 -1.84 -8.46
N SER A 142 2.50 -2.73 -7.91
CA SER A 142 3.29 -3.70 -8.64
C SER A 142 3.05 -5.11 -8.12
N GLY A 143 3.44 -6.11 -8.90
CA GLY A 143 3.45 -7.50 -8.51
C GLY A 143 4.68 -8.22 -9.07
N ILE A 144 4.96 -9.39 -8.52
CA ILE A 144 6.07 -10.25 -8.92
C ILE A 144 5.49 -11.60 -9.34
N ILE A 145 5.78 -12.04 -10.55
CA ILE A 145 5.40 -13.37 -11.04
C ILE A 145 6.27 -14.40 -10.31
N VAL A 146 5.64 -15.24 -9.47
CA VAL A 146 6.35 -16.19 -8.60
C VAL A 146 6.15 -17.65 -8.97
N GLY A 147 5.21 -17.93 -9.89
CA GLY A 147 4.96 -19.28 -10.35
C GLY A 147 3.84 -19.37 -11.37
N GLU A 148 3.61 -20.58 -11.86
CA GLU A 148 2.47 -20.92 -12.73
C GLU A 148 1.95 -22.31 -12.38
N THR A 149 0.68 -22.55 -12.64
CA THR A 149 0.04 -23.86 -12.65
C THR A 149 -0.34 -24.24 -14.08
N ASP A 150 -1.08 -25.31 -14.27
CA ASP A 150 -1.59 -25.69 -15.60
C ASP A 150 -2.49 -24.62 -16.22
N ASP A 151 -3.20 -23.83 -15.37
CA ASP A 151 -4.23 -22.89 -15.80
C ASP A 151 -3.97 -21.44 -15.38
N GLU A 152 -3.07 -21.18 -14.42
CA GLU A 152 -2.93 -19.89 -13.77
C GLU A 152 -1.47 -19.41 -13.70
N LEU A 153 -1.25 -18.12 -13.93
CA LEU A 153 -0.03 -17.41 -13.59
C LEU A 153 -0.18 -16.77 -12.21
N LEU A 154 0.76 -17.03 -11.31
CA LEU A 154 0.69 -16.65 -9.89
C LEU A 154 1.58 -15.43 -9.64
N ILE A 155 0.99 -14.39 -9.05
CA ILE A 155 1.64 -13.10 -8.83
C ILE A 155 1.49 -12.72 -7.36
N VAL A 156 2.62 -12.43 -6.69
CA VAL A 156 2.61 -11.88 -5.33
C VAL A 156 2.63 -10.36 -5.37
N THR A 157 1.91 -9.74 -4.46
CA THR A 157 1.88 -8.29 -4.25
C THR A 157 1.65 -7.97 -2.77
N ASN A 158 1.57 -6.69 -2.41
CA ASN A 158 1.11 -6.29 -1.08
C ASN A 158 -0.42 -6.36 -0.97
N TYR A 159 -0.92 -6.68 0.23
CA TYR A 159 -2.36 -6.67 0.51
C TYR A 159 -2.97 -5.28 0.27
N HIS A 160 -2.32 -4.21 0.76
CA HIS A 160 -2.83 -2.85 0.59
C HIS A 160 -2.95 -2.38 -0.87
N VAL A 161 -2.25 -3.03 -1.82
CA VAL A 161 -2.37 -2.73 -3.26
C VAL A 161 -3.71 -3.21 -3.81
N ILE A 162 -4.25 -4.31 -3.26
CA ILE A 162 -5.49 -4.92 -3.75
C ILE A 162 -6.67 -4.76 -2.78
N GLU A 163 -6.45 -4.09 -1.66
CA GLU A 163 -7.48 -3.91 -0.63
C GLU A 163 -8.71 -3.21 -1.20
N GLY A 164 -9.89 -3.77 -0.91
CA GLY A 164 -11.19 -3.20 -1.33
C GLY A 164 -11.47 -3.27 -2.84
N CYS A 165 -10.74 -4.08 -3.61
CA CYS A 165 -10.89 -4.14 -5.06
C CYS A 165 -12.28 -4.62 -5.50
N ASP A 166 -12.89 -3.86 -6.42
CA ASP A 166 -14.03 -4.31 -7.22
C ASP A 166 -13.55 -5.07 -8.46
N GLU A 167 -12.47 -4.58 -9.07
CA GLU A 167 -11.83 -5.18 -10.24
C GLU A 167 -10.32 -4.98 -10.17
N LEU A 168 -9.57 -6.01 -10.54
CA LEU A 168 -8.11 -5.98 -10.64
C LEU A 168 -7.71 -6.23 -12.08
N SER A 169 -6.72 -5.47 -12.56
CA SER A 169 -6.02 -5.78 -13.81
C SER A 169 -4.51 -5.84 -13.60
N VAL A 170 -3.87 -6.61 -14.45
CA VAL A 170 -2.41 -6.78 -14.50
C VAL A 170 -1.94 -6.40 -15.88
N GLN A 171 -0.96 -5.47 -15.96
CA GLN A 171 -0.28 -5.10 -17.17
C GLN A 171 1.13 -5.71 -17.19
N PHE A 172 1.45 -6.43 -18.24
CA PHE A 172 2.74 -7.05 -18.46
C PHE A 172 3.76 -6.09 -19.11
N ILE A 173 4.98 -6.57 -19.27
CA ILE A 173 6.12 -5.79 -19.80
C ILE A 173 5.90 -5.26 -21.25
N ASP A 174 5.02 -5.87 -22.01
CA ASP A 174 4.66 -5.51 -23.39
C ASP A 174 3.38 -4.66 -23.47
N ASP A 175 2.95 -4.09 -22.34
CA ASP A 175 1.74 -3.29 -22.19
C ASP A 175 0.43 -4.06 -22.38
N HIS A 176 0.47 -5.41 -22.52
CA HIS A 176 -0.72 -6.23 -22.54
C HIS A 176 -1.37 -6.26 -21.15
N GLU A 177 -2.65 -5.91 -21.09
CA GLU A 177 -3.43 -5.84 -19.86
C GLU A 177 -4.50 -6.91 -19.82
N VAL A 178 -4.63 -7.60 -18.68
CA VAL A 178 -5.60 -8.67 -18.46
C VAL A 178 -6.23 -8.56 -17.08
N LEU A 179 -7.43 -9.11 -16.92
CA LEU A 179 -8.08 -9.18 -15.60
C LEU A 179 -7.31 -10.14 -14.68
N ALA A 180 -7.20 -9.75 -13.43
CA ALA A 180 -6.61 -10.55 -12.37
C ALA A 180 -7.63 -10.88 -11.29
N TYR A 181 -7.38 -11.93 -10.54
CA TYR A 181 -8.29 -12.45 -9.51
C TYR A 181 -7.50 -12.69 -8.23
N VAL A 182 -8.13 -12.41 -7.08
CA VAL A 182 -7.52 -12.66 -5.79
C VAL A 182 -7.52 -14.17 -5.52
N LYS A 183 -6.34 -14.71 -5.27
CA LYS A 183 -6.18 -16.12 -4.89
C LYS A 183 -6.15 -16.30 -3.37
N GLY A 184 -5.48 -15.39 -2.67
CA GLY A 184 -5.44 -15.38 -1.21
C GLY A 184 -4.78 -14.12 -0.67
N THR A 185 -5.07 -13.79 0.59
CA THR A 185 -4.57 -12.58 1.26
C THR A 185 -4.12 -12.88 2.68
N ASP A 186 -3.10 -12.16 3.12
CA ASP A 186 -2.66 -12.07 4.51
C ASP A 186 -2.43 -10.60 4.87
N SER A 187 -3.45 -9.98 5.45
CA SER A 187 -3.42 -8.56 5.85
C SER A 187 -2.43 -8.29 6.98
N SER A 188 -2.11 -9.29 7.81
CA SER A 188 -1.19 -9.14 8.93
C SER A 188 0.26 -9.02 8.50
N ASN A 189 0.63 -9.66 7.39
CA ASN A 189 1.94 -9.58 6.77
C ASN A 189 1.98 -8.64 5.56
N ASP A 190 0.87 -7.95 5.24
CA ASP A 190 0.71 -7.09 4.07
C ASP A 190 1.06 -7.83 2.76
N LEU A 191 0.60 -9.07 2.62
CA LEU A 191 0.85 -9.93 1.46
C LEU A 191 -0.45 -10.37 0.80
N ALA A 192 -0.41 -10.51 -0.52
CA ALA A 192 -1.48 -11.11 -1.30
C ALA A 192 -0.90 -11.91 -2.48
N VAL A 193 -1.62 -12.94 -2.88
CA VAL A 193 -1.39 -13.63 -4.15
C VAL A 193 -2.60 -13.39 -5.03
N ILE A 194 -2.36 -12.87 -6.22
CA ILE A 194 -3.35 -12.75 -7.28
C ILE A 194 -2.97 -13.66 -8.43
N THR A 195 -3.92 -13.94 -9.29
CA THR A 195 -3.72 -14.80 -10.45
C THR A 195 -4.29 -14.20 -11.71
N VAL A 196 -3.70 -14.57 -12.83
CA VAL A 196 -4.20 -14.35 -14.18
C VAL A 196 -4.35 -15.72 -14.84
N PHE A 197 -5.50 -15.98 -15.46
CA PHE A 197 -5.66 -17.24 -16.19
C PHE A 197 -4.82 -17.25 -17.45
N LEU A 198 -4.11 -18.35 -17.66
CA LEU A 198 -3.20 -18.48 -18.79
C LEU A 198 -3.92 -18.33 -20.14
N ASP A 199 -5.18 -18.73 -20.25
CA ASP A 199 -5.98 -18.58 -21.48
C ASP A 199 -6.29 -17.11 -21.81
N ASP A 200 -6.23 -16.21 -20.82
CA ASP A 200 -6.46 -14.78 -21.01
C ASP A 200 -5.17 -14.03 -21.44
N ILE A 201 -3.99 -14.71 -21.43
CA ILE A 201 -2.70 -14.13 -21.80
C ILE A 201 -2.37 -14.52 -23.25
N GLU A 202 -2.11 -13.52 -24.09
CA GLU A 202 -1.66 -13.76 -25.47
C GLU A 202 -0.33 -14.52 -25.51
N GLU A 203 -0.14 -15.40 -26.50
CA GLU A 203 1.11 -16.19 -26.65
C GLU A 203 2.35 -15.30 -26.85
N SER A 204 2.18 -14.14 -27.50
CA SER A 204 3.22 -13.11 -27.64
C SER A 204 3.73 -12.59 -26.29
N THR A 205 2.82 -12.35 -25.35
CA THR A 205 3.10 -11.90 -23.99
C THR A 205 3.73 -13.01 -23.16
N ARG A 206 3.22 -14.25 -23.26
CA ARG A 206 3.80 -15.42 -22.58
C ARG A 206 5.28 -15.64 -22.93
N GLY A 207 5.66 -15.33 -24.17
CA GLY A 207 7.05 -15.42 -24.62
C GLY A 207 7.96 -14.35 -24.04
N GLN A 208 7.42 -13.32 -23.37
CA GLN A 208 8.16 -12.17 -22.85
C GLN A 208 8.18 -12.11 -21.32
N ILE A 209 7.31 -12.83 -20.63
CA ILE A 209 7.27 -12.88 -19.16
C ILE A 209 8.24 -13.93 -18.61
N ALA A 210 8.61 -13.77 -17.35
CA ALA A 210 9.49 -14.70 -16.64
C ALA A 210 9.00 -14.90 -15.21
N ILE A 211 9.28 -16.07 -14.64
CA ILE A 211 9.07 -16.35 -13.23
C ILE A 211 10.30 -15.88 -12.45
N ALA A 212 10.08 -15.14 -11.36
CA ALA A 212 11.13 -14.60 -10.52
C ALA A 212 11.90 -15.70 -9.79
N THR A 213 13.21 -15.52 -9.68
CA THR A 213 14.04 -16.33 -8.80
C THR A 213 14.01 -15.73 -7.39
N LEU A 214 13.49 -16.47 -6.41
CA LEU A 214 13.48 -16.06 -5.01
C LEU A 214 14.84 -16.34 -4.38
N GLY A 215 15.43 -15.32 -3.76
CA GLY A 215 16.72 -15.39 -3.07
C GLY A 215 16.57 -15.80 -1.60
N ASP A 216 17.58 -15.46 -0.82
CA ASP A 216 17.65 -15.69 0.63
C ASP A 216 17.93 -14.36 1.33
N SER A 217 16.90 -13.82 2.01
CA SER A 217 17.05 -12.56 2.75
C SER A 217 17.77 -12.70 4.08
N ASP A 218 17.88 -13.92 4.63
CA ASP A 218 18.58 -14.17 5.89
C ASP A 218 20.12 -14.14 5.71
N ALA A 219 20.59 -14.35 4.47
CA ALA A 219 22.01 -14.28 4.12
C ALA A 219 22.51 -12.87 3.82
N LEU A 220 21.64 -11.86 3.77
CA LEU A 220 21.97 -10.48 3.41
C LEU A 220 22.87 -9.81 4.44
N GLN A 221 23.71 -8.88 3.95
CA GLN A 221 24.56 -8.03 4.77
C GLN A 221 24.27 -6.55 4.48
N VAL A 222 24.38 -5.73 5.53
CA VAL A 222 24.28 -4.27 5.40
C VAL A 222 25.39 -3.76 4.48
N GLY A 223 25.01 -2.90 3.53
CA GLY A 223 25.91 -2.37 2.50
C GLY A 223 25.89 -3.14 1.18
N GLU A 224 25.22 -4.30 1.08
CA GLU A 224 25.02 -4.97 -0.20
C GLU A 224 24.13 -4.13 -1.13
N PRO A 225 24.42 -4.10 -2.45
CA PRO A 225 23.60 -3.40 -3.42
C PRO A 225 22.18 -3.96 -3.46
N ALA A 226 21.22 -3.06 -3.59
CA ALA A 226 19.81 -3.37 -3.73
C ALA A 226 19.23 -2.65 -4.95
N ILE A 227 18.39 -3.34 -5.73
CA ILE A 227 17.73 -2.84 -6.93
C ILE A 227 16.24 -3.00 -6.72
N ALA A 228 15.49 -1.91 -6.66
CA ALA A 228 14.04 -1.95 -6.55
C ALA A 228 13.43 -1.75 -7.94
N ILE A 229 12.51 -2.65 -8.32
CA ILE A 229 11.74 -2.58 -9.58
C ILE A 229 10.25 -2.55 -9.24
N GLY A 230 9.52 -1.69 -9.95
CA GLY A 230 8.07 -1.61 -9.90
C GLY A 230 7.54 -0.59 -10.89
N ASN A 231 6.21 -0.44 -10.97
CA ASN A 231 5.57 0.56 -11.82
C ASN A 231 5.12 1.76 -11.01
N SER A 232 6.00 2.75 -10.88
CA SER A 232 5.68 3.96 -10.13
C SER A 232 4.62 4.80 -10.85
N LEU A 233 3.45 4.95 -10.25
CA LEU A 233 2.35 5.81 -10.71
C LEU A 233 1.74 5.42 -12.08
N GLY A 234 1.87 4.17 -12.51
CA GLY A 234 1.30 3.72 -13.80
C GLY A 234 2.00 4.28 -15.05
N TYR A 235 3.15 4.94 -14.89
CA TYR A 235 3.92 5.52 -16.01
C TYR A 235 4.91 4.53 -16.66
N GLY A 236 4.75 3.23 -16.38
CA GLY A 236 5.67 2.19 -16.82
C GLY A 236 6.66 1.78 -15.74
N GLN A 237 7.33 0.64 -15.97
CA GLN A 237 8.27 0.09 -15.00
C GLN A 237 9.42 1.06 -14.73
N SER A 238 9.72 1.26 -13.45
CA SER A 238 10.81 2.10 -12.96
C SER A 238 11.79 1.30 -12.11
N VAL A 239 13.04 1.72 -12.13
CA VAL A 239 14.12 1.09 -11.41
C VAL A 239 14.80 2.11 -10.52
N THR A 240 14.96 1.79 -9.24
CA THR A 240 15.79 2.57 -8.32
C THR A 240 16.86 1.68 -7.73
N THR A 241 18.01 2.26 -7.39
CA THR A 241 19.16 1.53 -6.84
C THR A 241 19.63 2.16 -5.54
N GLY A 242 20.10 1.32 -4.66
CA GLY A 242 20.64 1.71 -3.38
C GLY A 242 21.42 0.56 -2.74
N VAL A 243 21.44 0.52 -1.43
CA VAL A 243 22.05 -0.54 -0.63
C VAL A 243 21.09 -1.03 0.46
N ILE A 244 21.35 -2.18 1.01
CA ILE A 244 20.72 -2.65 2.24
C ILE A 244 21.24 -1.78 3.39
N SER A 245 20.40 -0.90 3.91
CA SER A 245 20.77 0.06 4.97
C SER A 245 20.66 -0.56 6.36
N ALA A 246 19.68 -1.45 6.59
CA ALA A 246 19.52 -2.22 7.82
C ALA A 246 18.73 -3.49 7.56
N LEU A 247 18.89 -4.47 8.45
CA LEU A 247 18.15 -5.72 8.47
C LEU A 247 17.36 -5.83 9.77
N ASN A 248 16.27 -6.62 9.74
CA ASN A 248 15.41 -6.87 10.91
C ASN A 248 14.93 -5.56 11.57
N ARG A 249 14.59 -4.57 10.74
CA ARG A 249 14.07 -3.29 11.25
C ARG A 249 12.66 -3.50 11.78
N GLU A 250 12.52 -3.38 13.11
CA GLU A 250 11.21 -3.46 13.75
C GLU A 250 10.39 -2.21 13.40
N VAL A 251 9.22 -2.43 12.84
CA VAL A 251 8.23 -1.39 12.49
C VAL A 251 6.86 -1.85 12.96
N VAL A 252 6.15 -0.96 13.63
CA VAL A 252 4.77 -1.22 14.08
C VAL A 252 3.81 -0.53 13.11
N ILE A 253 2.91 -1.30 12.50
CA ILE A 253 1.89 -0.84 11.56
C ILE A 253 0.55 -1.41 12.01
N ASP A 254 -0.44 -0.54 12.28
CA ASP A 254 -1.79 -0.94 12.66
C ASP A 254 -1.82 -2.01 13.79
N ASP A 255 -1.01 -1.80 14.85
CA ASP A 255 -0.81 -2.69 16.00
C ASP A 255 -0.08 -4.01 15.69
N ASN A 256 0.37 -4.25 14.45
CA ASN A 256 1.20 -5.38 14.07
C ASN A 256 2.68 -5.00 14.03
N THR A 257 3.53 -5.84 14.60
CA THR A 257 4.99 -5.68 14.54
C THR A 257 5.56 -6.49 13.37
N SER A 258 6.23 -5.80 12.45
CA SER A 258 6.90 -6.41 11.30
C SER A 258 8.41 -6.16 11.35
N TYR A 259 9.20 -7.14 10.89
CA TYR A 259 10.65 -7.04 10.76
C TYR A 259 11.02 -6.93 9.29
N LEU A 260 11.57 -5.78 8.89
CA LEU A 260 11.71 -5.41 7.49
C LEU A 260 13.18 -5.19 7.10
N ILE A 261 13.45 -5.28 5.80
CA ILE A 261 14.67 -4.80 5.17
C ILE A 261 14.52 -3.29 4.98
N GLN A 262 15.52 -2.51 5.42
CA GLN A 262 15.62 -1.09 5.12
C GLN A 262 16.63 -0.87 3.99
N THR A 263 16.27 -0.03 3.03
CA THR A 263 17.12 0.37 1.90
C THR A 263 17.03 1.88 1.67
N ASP A 264 18.04 2.47 1.04
CA ASP A 264 18.03 3.84 0.53
C ASP A 264 17.65 3.90 -0.97
N ALA A 265 17.41 2.75 -1.60
CA ALA A 265 16.72 2.71 -2.89
C ALA A 265 15.33 3.36 -2.71
N ALA A 266 14.97 4.25 -3.62
CA ALA A 266 13.70 5.00 -3.50
C ALA A 266 12.50 4.06 -3.64
N ILE A 267 11.72 3.90 -2.55
CA ILE A 267 10.44 3.20 -2.52
C ILE A 267 9.34 4.26 -2.45
N ASN A 268 8.49 4.30 -3.46
CA ASN A 268 7.44 5.30 -3.66
C ASN A 268 6.11 4.62 -3.98
N PRO A 269 4.97 5.33 -3.89
CA PRO A 269 3.69 4.83 -4.41
C PRO A 269 3.85 4.30 -5.84
N GLY A 270 3.32 3.11 -6.09
CA GLY A 270 3.39 2.39 -7.35
C GLY A 270 4.46 1.30 -7.42
N ASN A 271 5.62 1.39 -6.74
CA ASN A 271 6.53 0.26 -6.67
C ASN A 271 6.26 -0.69 -5.47
N SER A 272 5.24 -0.41 -4.65
CA SER A 272 4.73 -1.35 -3.65
C SER A 272 4.24 -2.64 -4.30
N GLY A 273 4.58 -3.77 -3.70
CA GLY A 273 4.33 -5.10 -4.24
C GLY A 273 5.35 -5.55 -5.29
N GLY A 274 6.21 -4.65 -5.77
CA GLY A 274 7.31 -4.94 -6.68
C GLY A 274 8.53 -5.53 -6.00
N ALA A 275 9.55 -5.87 -6.80
CA ALA A 275 10.72 -6.61 -6.36
C ALA A 275 11.82 -5.71 -5.78
N LEU A 276 12.40 -6.13 -4.64
CA LEU A 276 13.73 -5.74 -4.23
C LEU A 276 14.70 -6.87 -4.61
N LEU A 277 15.69 -6.57 -5.42
CA LEU A 277 16.62 -7.56 -5.98
C LEU A 277 18.04 -7.35 -5.45
N ASN A 278 18.80 -8.45 -5.39
CA ASN A 278 20.26 -8.41 -5.26
C ASN A 278 20.95 -8.28 -6.63
N VAL A 279 22.27 -8.22 -6.64
CA VAL A 279 23.07 -8.11 -7.88
C VAL A 279 23.04 -9.35 -8.79
N LYS A 280 22.45 -10.45 -8.34
CA LYS A 280 22.24 -11.65 -9.17
C LYS A 280 20.86 -11.66 -9.82
N GLY A 281 20.00 -10.67 -9.53
CA GLY A 281 18.61 -10.64 -9.99
C GLY A 281 17.66 -11.53 -9.19
N GLU A 282 18.09 -11.99 -8.01
CA GLU A 282 17.24 -12.76 -7.10
C GLU A 282 16.39 -11.80 -6.24
N VAL A 283 15.13 -12.10 -6.06
CA VAL A 283 14.21 -11.34 -5.21
C VAL A 283 14.57 -11.60 -3.74
N ILE A 284 15.02 -10.56 -3.05
CA ILE A 284 15.39 -10.58 -1.63
C ILE A 284 14.31 -9.96 -0.74
N GLY A 285 13.36 -9.24 -1.34
CA GLY A 285 12.22 -8.64 -0.62
C GLY A 285 11.13 -8.15 -1.54
N ILE A 286 9.97 -7.85 -0.95
CA ILE A 286 8.81 -7.25 -1.61
C ILE A 286 8.71 -5.81 -1.12
N ASN A 287 8.81 -4.83 -2.04
CA ASN A 287 8.78 -3.40 -1.71
C ASN A 287 7.45 -3.03 -1.05
N SER A 288 7.47 -2.19 -0.01
CA SER A 288 6.24 -1.70 0.64
C SER A 288 6.38 -0.22 0.99
N ASN A 289 5.47 0.61 0.47
CA ASN A 289 5.40 2.04 0.79
C ASN A 289 4.42 2.37 1.93
N LYS A 290 3.63 1.40 2.42
CA LYS A 290 2.67 1.60 3.53
C LYS A 290 3.35 2.23 4.74
N ILE A 291 4.63 1.96 4.93
CA ILE A 291 5.47 2.42 6.02
C ILE A 291 6.02 3.83 5.78
N ALA A 292 6.16 4.23 4.52
CA ALA A 292 6.75 5.52 4.14
C ALA A 292 5.95 6.73 4.67
N ASN A 293 4.66 6.56 4.93
CA ASN A 293 3.81 7.60 5.53
C ASN A 293 4.20 7.97 6.97
N TYR A 294 5.03 7.16 7.63
CA TYR A 294 5.52 7.38 9.00
C TYR A 294 7.01 7.73 9.05
N VAL A 295 7.70 7.87 7.88
CA VAL A 295 9.15 7.81 7.85
C VAL A 295 9.79 9.00 7.10
N ILE A 296 10.99 9.32 7.55
CA ILE A 296 11.91 10.35 7.07
C ILE A 296 12.31 10.07 5.62
N GLU A 297 12.37 11.12 4.79
CA GLU A 297 12.85 11.09 3.41
C GLU A 297 14.18 10.32 3.27
N GLY A 298 14.24 9.38 2.31
CA GLY A 298 15.42 8.57 2.04
C GLY A 298 15.48 7.20 2.73
N MET A 299 14.38 6.72 3.32
CA MET A 299 14.28 5.37 3.85
C MET A 299 13.17 4.59 3.14
N GLY A 300 13.54 3.53 2.43
CA GLY A 300 12.64 2.55 1.83
C GLY A 300 12.59 1.26 2.65
N TYR A 301 11.50 0.52 2.53
CA TYR A 301 11.31 -0.75 3.23
C TYR A 301 10.83 -1.84 2.29
N ALA A 302 11.23 -3.08 2.60
CA ALA A 302 10.75 -4.26 1.91
C ALA A 302 10.51 -5.40 2.91
N ILE A 303 9.49 -6.20 2.64
CA ILE A 303 9.18 -7.44 3.38
C ILE A 303 10.23 -8.48 2.98
N PRO A 304 10.99 -9.07 3.93
CA PRO A 304 12.02 -10.06 3.61
C PRO A 304 11.42 -11.28 2.89
N ILE A 305 12.06 -11.72 1.81
CA ILE A 305 11.51 -12.83 1.00
C ILE A 305 11.47 -14.15 1.78
N THR A 306 12.42 -14.41 2.67
CA THR A 306 12.44 -15.62 3.49
C THR A 306 11.25 -15.67 4.45
N THR A 307 10.80 -14.50 4.96
CA THR A 307 9.58 -14.39 5.78
C THR A 307 8.32 -14.50 4.92
N ALA A 308 8.30 -13.89 3.74
CA ALA A 308 7.15 -13.88 2.85
C ALA A 308 6.88 -15.26 2.21
N LYS A 309 7.93 -16.03 1.90
CA LYS A 309 7.83 -17.29 1.14
C LYS A 309 6.85 -18.32 1.72
N PRO A 310 6.85 -18.65 3.03
CA PRO A 310 5.88 -19.60 3.58
C PRO A 310 4.43 -19.12 3.42
N VAL A 311 4.19 -17.82 3.59
CA VAL A 311 2.86 -17.20 3.42
C VAL A 311 2.43 -17.29 1.96
N ILE A 312 3.32 -16.93 1.03
CA ILE A 312 3.06 -17.02 -0.41
C ILE A 312 2.71 -18.47 -0.80
N GLU A 313 3.50 -19.45 -0.34
CA GLU A 313 3.27 -20.87 -0.62
C GLU A 313 1.92 -21.37 -0.10
N GLU A 314 1.45 -20.85 1.04
CA GLU A 314 0.12 -21.15 1.59
C GLU A 314 -0.97 -20.51 0.72
N LEU A 315 -0.87 -19.21 0.44
CA LEU A 315 -1.87 -18.47 -0.35
C LEU A 315 -2.00 -19.02 -1.78
N MET A 316 -0.92 -19.50 -2.38
CA MET A 316 -0.94 -20.11 -3.72
C MET A 316 -1.78 -21.40 -3.80
N GLN A 317 -2.07 -22.06 -2.67
CA GLN A 317 -2.87 -23.30 -2.63
C GLN A 317 -4.38 -23.04 -2.60
N HIS A 318 -4.81 -21.81 -2.37
CA HIS A 318 -6.22 -21.48 -2.36
C HIS A 318 -6.82 -21.64 -3.76
N GLU A 319 -8.11 -21.99 -3.83
CA GLU A 319 -8.85 -21.98 -5.09
C GLU A 319 -9.12 -20.53 -5.55
N THR A 320 -8.84 -20.25 -6.80
CA THR A 320 -9.18 -18.96 -7.39
C THR A 320 -10.64 -18.93 -7.79
N LYS A 321 -11.38 -17.97 -7.28
CA LYS A 321 -12.78 -17.77 -7.64
C LYS A 321 -12.87 -16.73 -8.75
N ARG A 322 -13.39 -17.13 -9.94
CA ARG A 322 -13.76 -16.16 -11.00
C ARG A 322 -15.08 -15.50 -10.65
N LYS A 323 -15.19 -14.19 -10.83
CA LYS A 323 -16.51 -13.55 -10.85
C LYS A 323 -17.34 -14.17 -11.97
N VAL A 324 -18.54 -14.60 -11.65
CA VAL A 324 -19.45 -15.14 -12.66
C VAL A 324 -20.05 -14.02 -13.49
N SER A 325 -20.37 -14.33 -14.75
CA SER A 325 -21.00 -13.36 -15.66
C SER A 325 -22.35 -12.86 -15.09
N ASP A 326 -22.73 -11.62 -15.41
CA ASP A 326 -23.94 -10.96 -14.86
C ASP A 326 -25.22 -11.79 -15.00
N ASN A 327 -25.34 -12.57 -16.07
CA ASN A 327 -26.50 -13.44 -16.33
C ASN A 327 -26.48 -14.76 -15.54
N GLU A 328 -25.35 -15.11 -14.94
CA GLU A 328 -25.16 -16.31 -14.11
C GLU A 328 -25.10 -15.97 -12.62
N ARG A 329 -25.05 -14.68 -12.26
CA ARG A 329 -24.92 -14.23 -10.87
C ARG A 329 -25.97 -14.83 -9.97
N SER A 330 -25.50 -15.29 -8.84
CA SER A 330 -26.35 -15.85 -7.80
C SER A 330 -27.07 -14.78 -7.00
N PHE A 331 -28.12 -15.20 -6.31
CA PHE A 331 -28.94 -14.36 -5.45
C PHE A 331 -29.34 -15.12 -4.19
N LEU A 332 -29.06 -14.56 -3.02
CA LEU A 332 -29.45 -15.16 -1.74
C LEU A 332 -30.93 -14.90 -1.40
N GLY A 333 -31.44 -13.73 -1.74
CA GLY A 333 -32.85 -13.37 -1.52
C GLY A 333 -33.13 -12.82 -0.13
N ILE A 334 -32.28 -11.93 0.36
CA ILE A 334 -32.50 -11.19 1.60
C ILE A 334 -32.47 -9.68 1.36
N SER A 335 -33.08 -8.93 2.28
CA SER A 335 -32.78 -7.52 2.52
C SER A 335 -32.18 -7.41 3.92
N GLY A 336 -31.04 -6.77 4.03
CA GLY A 336 -30.27 -6.68 5.29
C GLY A 336 -29.68 -5.31 5.52
N THR A 337 -29.12 -5.12 6.71
CA THR A 337 -28.39 -3.93 7.11
C THR A 337 -27.22 -4.34 8.01
N ASP A 338 -26.16 -3.55 7.99
CA ASP A 338 -24.95 -3.84 8.77
C ASP A 338 -25.20 -3.64 10.26
N VAL A 339 -24.71 -4.56 11.07
CA VAL A 339 -24.59 -4.39 12.52
C VAL A 339 -23.27 -3.65 12.79
N THR A 340 -23.34 -2.31 12.85
CA THR A 340 -22.21 -1.46 13.13
C THR A 340 -21.62 -1.70 14.53
N SER A 341 -20.39 -1.26 14.78
CA SER A 341 -19.75 -1.39 16.10
C SER A 341 -20.57 -0.77 17.23
N ASP A 342 -21.24 0.37 16.97
CA ASP A 342 -22.09 1.06 17.95
C ASP A 342 -23.37 0.28 18.25
N VAL A 343 -24.00 -0.31 17.22
CA VAL A 343 -25.18 -1.18 17.35
C VAL A 343 -24.79 -2.45 18.11
N SER A 344 -23.68 -3.08 17.74
CA SER A 344 -23.14 -4.27 18.40
C SER A 344 -22.92 -4.02 19.90
N ALA A 345 -22.25 -2.93 20.26
CA ALA A 345 -21.96 -2.59 21.67
C ALA A 345 -23.22 -2.22 22.45
N THR A 346 -24.21 -1.55 21.81
CA THR A 346 -25.42 -1.07 22.50
C THR A 346 -26.41 -2.19 22.78
N TYR A 347 -26.56 -3.13 21.85
CA TYR A 347 -27.58 -4.18 21.87
C TYR A 347 -27.04 -5.59 22.11
N ASP A 348 -25.74 -5.74 22.37
CA ASP A 348 -25.04 -7.02 22.50
C ASP A 348 -25.30 -7.96 21.30
N MET A 349 -25.23 -7.37 20.09
CA MET A 349 -25.46 -8.08 18.83
C MET A 349 -24.11 -8.48 18.19
N PRO A 350 -23.97 -9.68 17.61
CA PRO A 350 -22.82 -10.03 16.79
C PRO A 350 -22.68 -9.05 15.61
N LYS A 351 -21.43 -8.73 15.23
CA LYS A 351 -21.15 -7.98 14.00
C LYS A 351 -21.51 -8.85 12.80
N GLY A 352 -22.09 -8.28 11.76
CA GLY A 352 -22.52 -9.00 10.58
C GLY A 352 -23.67 -8.31 9.86
N VAL A 353 -24.33 -9.01 8.98
CA VAL A 353 -25.51 -8.54 8.23
C VAL A 353 -26.79 -8.99 8.93
N TYR A 354 -27.51 -8.05 9.53
CA TYR A 354 -28.85 -8.30 10.10
C TYR A 354 -29.88 -8.50 8.99
N VAL A 355 -30.53 -9.65 8.95
CA VAL A 355 -31.58 -9.99 7.98
C VAL A 355 -32.88 -9.28 8.37
N ALA A 356 -33.18 -8.18 7.70
CA ALA A 356 -34.41 -7.41 7.91
C ALA A 356 -35.61 -8.06 7.23
N GLN A 357 -35.40 -8.71 6.08
CA GLN A 357 -36.43 -9.43 5.32
C GLN A 357 -35.82 -10.59 4.55
N VAL A 358 -36.55 -11.69 4.46
CA VAL A 358 -36.32 -12.80 3.55
C VAL A 358 -37.36 -12.75 2.45
N LEU A 359 -36.96 -12.85 1.19
CA LEU A 359 -37.88 -12.81 0.05
C LEU A 359 -38.55 -14.17 -0.13
N GLU A 360 -39.83 -14.15 -0.51
CA GLU A 360 -40.58 -15.36 -0.80
C GLU A 360 -39.99 -16.13 -1.99
N ASN A 361 -39.99 -17.45 -1.90
CA ASN A 361 -39.41 -18.37 -2.90
C ASN A 361 -37.89 -18.16 -3.16
N SER A 362 -37.16 -17.55 -2.24
CA SER A 362 -35.73 -17.32 -2.35
C SER A 362 -34.92 -18.51 -1.85
N ALA A 363 -33.62 -18.47 -2.19
CA ALA A 363 -32.63 -19.40 -1.64
C ALA A 363 -32.54 -19.32 -0.12
N ALA A 364 -32.57 -18.12 0.43
CA ALA A 364 -32.54 -17.87 1.88
C ALA A 364 -33.78 -18.48 2.59
N GLU A 365 -34.97 -18.32 2.04
CA GLU A 365 -36.19 -18.93 2.58
C GLU A 365 -36.11 -20.45 2.56
N SER A 366 -35.71 -21.01 1.41
CA SER A 366 -35.58 -22.48 1.21
C SER A 366 -34.58 -23.10 2.15
N ALA A 367 -33.46 -22.39 2.46
CA ALA A 367 -32.43 -22.84 3.37
C ALA A 367 -32.80 -22.62 4.86
N GLY A 368 -33.90 -21.90 5.16
CA GLY A 368 -34.35 -21.63 6.52
C GLY A 368 -33.60 -20.48 7.20
N ILE A 369 -33.08 -19.52 6.46
CA ILE A 369 -32.65 -18.21 6.97
C ILE A 369 -33.91 -17.47 7.38
N LEU A 370 -33.91 -16.81 8.53
CA LEU A 370 -35.09 -16.13 9.08
C LEU A 370 -34.80 -14.64 9.28
N LYS A 371 -35.89 -13.85 9.21
CA LYS A 371 -35.80 -12.47 9.68
C LYS A 371 -35.32 -12.43 11.13
N GLY A 372 -34.30 -11.59 11.41
CA GLY A 372 -33.65 -11.46 12.72
C GLY A 372 -32.41 -12.29 12.88
N ASP A 373 -32.06 -13.13 11.92
CA ASP A 373 -30.72 -13.74 11.86
C ASP A 373 -29.67 -12.66 11.54
N ILE A 374 -28.43 -12.89 11.97
CA ILE A 374 -27.28 -12.06 11.60
C ILE A 374 -26.31 -12.96 10.85
N ILE A 375 -26.10 -12.72 9.56
CA ILE A 375 -25.11 -13.44 8.77
C ILE A 375 -23.72 -12.96 9.19
N VAL A 376 -22.87 -13.89 9.63
CA VAL A 376 -21.54 -13.63 10.16
C VAL A 376 -20.44 -14.29 9.33
N ALA A 377 -20.77 -15.31 8.52
CA ALA A 377 -19.83 -15.91 7.59
C ALA A 377 -20.53 -16.51 6.36
N PHE A 378 -19.80 -16.61 5.26
CA PHE A 378 -20.18 -17.23 4.01
C PHE A 378 -19.02 -18.08 3.51
N GLU A 379 -19.21 -19.39 3.33
CA GLU A 379 -18.13 -20.35 3.00
C GLU A 379 -16.93 -20.27 3.96
N GLY A 380 -17.19 -20.00 5.26
CA GLY A 380 -16.15 -19.82 6.26
C GLY A 380 -15.47 -18.45 6.28
N GLU A 381 -15.68 -17.61 5.28
CA GLU A 381 -15.18 -16.24 5.23
C GLU A 381 -16.06 -15.32 6.09
N THR A 382 -15.42 -14.51 6.95
CA THR A 382 -16.14 -13.61 7.86
C THR A 382 -16.85 -12.49 7.10
N ILE A 383 -18.14 -12.33 7.35
CA ILE A 383 -18.98 -11.28 6.77
C ILE A 383 -19.38 -10.28 7.85
N THR A 384 -19.00 -9.02 7.68
CA THR A 384 -19.33 -7.93 8.60
C THR A 384 -20.26 -6.88 7.99
N THR A 385 -20.34 -6.79 6.66
CA THR A 385 -21.16 -5.82 5.94
C THR A 385 -21.95 -6.44 4.79
N MET A 386 -23.03 -5.78 4.40
CA MET A 386 -23.85 -6.18 3.23
C MET A 386 -23.05 -6.08 1.93
N SER A 387 -22.15 -5.11 1.83
CA SER A 387 -21.27 -4.97 0.67
C SER A 387 -20.32 -6.16 0.52
N GLN A 388 -19.73 -6.64 1.63
CA GLN A 388 -18.90 -7.86 1.62
C GLN A 388 -19.71 -9.08 1.18
N LEU A 389 -20.93 -9.26 1.73
CA LEU A 389 -21.80 -10.37 1.33
C LEU A 389 -22.16 -10.32 -0.16
N GLN A 390 -22.45 -9.14 -0.69
CA GLN A 390 -22.71 -8.96 -2.13
C GLN A 390 -21.50 -9.26 -2.97
N GLY A 391 -20.32 -8.78 -2.56
CA GLY A 391 -19.05 -9.04 -3.24
C GLY A 391 -18.72 -10.53 -3.33
N VAL A 392 -18.90 -11.28 -2.22
CA VAL A 392 -18.63 -12.73 -2.22
C VAL A 392 -19.63 -13.46 -3.14
N LEU A 393 -20.91 -13.05 -3.18
CA LEU A 393 -21.91 -13.66 -4.04
C LEU A 393 -21.61 -13.52 -5.54
N GLU A 394 -20.80 -12.54 -5.95
CA GLU A 394 -20.39 -12.36 -7.35
C GLU A 394 -19.53 -13.51 -7.88
N TYR A 395 -18.94 -14.31 -7.02
CA TYR A 395 -18.11 -15.45 -7.37
C TYR A 395 -18.86 -16.79 -7.44
N TYR A 396 -20.17 -16.78 -7.20
CA TYR A 396 -20.97 -18.00 -7.20
C TYR A 396 -22.10 -17.93 -8.24
N ALA A 397 -22.17 -18.94 -9.07
CA ALA A 397 -23.25 -19.07 -10.05
C ALA A 397 -24.58 -19.45 -9.35
N ALA A 398 -25.69 -19.08 -9.98
CA ALA A 398 -26.99 -19.61 -9.60
C ALA A 398 -26.99 -21.14 -9.63
N GLY A 399 -27.54 -21.78 -8.59
CA GLY A 399 -27.51 -23.23 -8.41
C GLY A 399 -26.31 -23.75 -7.60
N SER A 400 -25.30 -22.93 -7.31
CA SER A 400 -24.22 -23.30 -6.37
C SER A 400 -24.78 -23.53 -4.97
N THR A 401 -24.28 -24.52 -4.28
CA THR A 401 -24.61 -24.80 -2.87
C THR A 401 -23.47 -24.34 -2.00
N VAL A 402 -23.76 -23.49 -1.01
CA VAL A 402 -22.80 -22.80 -0.15
C VAL A 402 -23.21 -22.89 1.30
N ASP A 403 -22.26 -22.77 2.21
CA ASP A 403 -22.50 -22.73 3.64
C ASP A 403 -22.59 -21.27 4.13
N VAL A 404 -23.73 -20.91 4.71
CA VAL A 404 -23.98 -19.59 5.31
C VAL A 404 -24.10 -19.74 6.82
N THR A 405 -23.22 -19.09 7.57
CA THR A 405 -23.26 -19.10 9.04
C THR A 405 -24.02 -17.88 9.54
N VAL A 406 -25.05 -18.14 10.33
CA VAL A 406 -25.91 -17.12 10.94
C VAL A 406 -25.86 -17.20 12.46
N MET A 407 -25.96 -16.07 13.12
CA MET A 407 -26.21 -15.96 14.56
C MET A 407 -27.68 -15.73 14.76
N ARG A 408 -28.38 -16.71 15.33
CA ARG A 408 -29.83 -16.69 15.57
C ARG A 408 -30.12 -16.45 17.04
N GLN A 409 -30.98 -15.48 17.33
CA GLN A 409 -31.39 -15.21 18.71
C GLN A 409 -32.25 -16.36 19.24
N SER A 410 -31.85 -16.96 20.38
CA SER A 410 -32.57 -18.02 21.09
C SER A 410 -32.46 -17.80 22.59
N THR A 411 -33.60 -17.73 23.29
CA THR A 411 -33.68 -17.62 24.78
C THR A 411 -32.72 -16.60 25.42
N GLY A 412 -32.54 -15.43 24.75
CA GLY A 412 -31.72 -14.31 25.29
C GLY A 412 -30.25 -14.32 24.93
N SER A 413 -29.82 -15.28 24.12
CA SER A 413 -28.45 -15.28 23.56
C SER A 413 -28.45 -15.58 22.06
N TYR A 414 -27.38 -15.20 21.36
CA TYR A 414 -27.18 -15.58 19.98
C TYR A 414 -26.52 -16.97 19.91
N GLN A 415 -27.03 -17.83 19.05
CA GLN A 415 -26.49 -19.16 18.77
C GLN A 415 -26.05 -19.23 17.31
N GLU A 416 -24.85 -19.72 17.09
CA GLU A 416 -24.32 -19.96 15.76
C GLU A 416 -25.02 -21.15 15.09
N LYS A 417 -25.33 -20.98 13.81
CA LYS A 417 -25.95 -22.01 12.98
C LYS A 417 -25.45 -21.88 11.54
N THR A 418 -24.84 -22.92 11.04
CA THR A 418 -24.46 -23.04 9.62
C THR A 418 -25.61 -23.67 8.84
N LEU A 419 -25.99 -23.04 7.73
CA LEU A 419 -27.07 -23.46 6.84
C LEU A 419 -26.50 -23.69 5.45
N SER A 420 -26.79 -24.84 4.86
CA SER A 420 -26.43 -25.11 3.46
C SER A 420 -27.49 -24.50 2.56
N VAL A 421 -27.08 -23.60 1.68
CA VAL A 421 -27.96 -22.76 0.84
C VAL A 421 -27.65 -23.03 -0.63
N THR A 422 -28.66 -23.45 -1.39
CA THR A 422 -28.56 -23.47 -2.86
C THR A 422 -28.97 -22.13 -3.41
N LEU A 423 -28.02 -21.39 -3.97
CA LEU A 423 -28.22 -20.01 -4.44
C LEU A 423 -29.18 -19.94 -5.64
N GLY A 424 -30.06 -18.98 -5.65
CA GLY A 424 -31.01 -18.72 -6.75
C GLY A 424 -30.43 -17.81 -7.83
N ALA A 425 -31.14 -17.64 -8.95
CA ALA A 425 -30.83 -16.64 -9.97
C ALA A 425 -31.45 -15.27 -9.61
N LYS A 426 -30.79 -14.18 -9.96
CA LYS A 426 -31.25 -12.80 -9.68
C LYS A 426 -32.59 -12.43 -10.35
N ASN A 427 -33.01 -13.19 -11.37
CA ASN A 427 -34.16 -12.87 -12.25
C ASN A 427 -35.37 -13.80 -12.03
N GLN A 428 -35.56 -14.38 -10.85
CA GLN A 428 -36.78 -15.12 -10.51
C GLN A 428 -37.69 -14.34 -9.58
#